data_533f052fc4e03f4b95c8a037a9beb51e
#
_entry.id   533f052fc4e03f4b95c8a037a9beb51e
#
_cell.length_a   1.000
_cell.length_b   1.000
_cell.length_c   1.000
_cell.angle_alpha   90.00
_cell.angle_beta   90.00
_cell.angle_gamma   90.00
#
_symmetry.space_group_name_H-M   'P 1'
#
loop_
_entity.id
_entity.type
_entity.pdbx_description
1 polymer ?
#
loop_
_entity_poly.entity_id
_entity_poly.type
_entity_poly.pdbx_seq_one_letter_code
_entity_poly.pdbx_strand_id
1 'polypeptide(L)'
;MKKVSFLLLVCLMISCKSTYLDTKKSTVLLDINKETDDNAFVNLKNYSNDFVFDMKYATADNFLNEKVYPCDECFLRVKTVKSLLEANKAFLDKGYKIKLYDCYRPIAIQKQMWKIVPNPTYVANPRKGSIHNKGGAVDITLVDSLGVELNMGTKFDFFWRRSKSQLP
;
A
#
# COMPACT_ATOMS: atom_id res chain seq x y z
N MET A 1 46.52 64.39 17.56
CA MET A 1 46.54 62.99 17.92
C MET A 1 45.09 62.56 18.04
N LYS A 2 44.54 61.86 17.01
CA LYS A 2 43.12 61.38 16.95
C LYS A 2 43.08 59.98 17.50
N LYS A 3 42.28 59.74 18.60
CA LYS A 3 42.05 58.45 19.17
C LYS A 3 40.93 57.75 18.33
N VAL A 4 41.24 56.62 17.66
CA VAL A 4 40.31 55.82 16.97
C VAL A 4 39.78 54.81 18.00
N SER A 5 38.45 54.89 18.32
CA SER A 5 37.76 53.96 19.20
C SER A 5 37.33 52.78 18.37
N PHE A 6 37.85 51.58 18.68
CA PHE A 6 37.51 50.32 18.00
C PHE A 6 36.31 49.71 18.73
N LEU A 7 35.14 49.83 18.09
CA LEU A 7 33.91 49.27 18.61
C LEU A 7 33.83 47.78 18.19
N LEU A 8 34.04 46.88 19.14
CA LEU A 8 33.95 45.43 18.93
C LEU A 8 32.48 45.01 18.90
N LEU A 9 31.99 44.71 17.69
CA LEU A 9 30.62 44.19 17.49
C LEU A 9 30.62 42.67 17.74
N VAL A 10 30.17 42.25 18.91
CA VAL A 10 29.97 40.81 19.23
C VAL A 10 28.68 40.36 18.61
N CYS A 11 28.76 39.64 17.48
CA CYS A 11 27.63 38.93 16.89
C CYS A 11 27.30 37.68 17.74
N LEU A 12 26.25 37.77 18.56
CA LEU A 12 25.64 36.60 19.20
C LEU A 12 24.92 35.77 18.15
N MET A 13 25.58 34.69 17.72
CA MET A 13 24.95 33.64 16.90
C MET A 13 23.96 32.84 17.78
N ILE A 14 22.71 33.24 17.75
CA ILE A 14 21.61 32.44 18.33
C ILE A 14 21.40 31.26 17.39
N SER A 15 22.06 30.13 17.71
CA SER A 15 21.81 28.87 17.06
C SER A 15 20.42 28.35 17.45
N CYS A 16 19.45 28.55 16.58
CA CYS A 16 18.12 27.95 16.72
C CYS A 16 18.25 26.44 16.47
N LYS A 17 18.49 25.66 17.56
CA LYS A 17 18.35 24.22 17.50
C LYS A 17 16.86 23.91 17.32
N SER A 18 16.44 23.69 16.08
CA SER A 18 15.15 23.06 15.78
C SER A 18 15.18 21.66 16.37
N THR A 19 14.57 21.48 17.54
CA THR A 19 14.23 20.15 18.05
C THR A 19 13.07 19.63 17.21
N TYR A 20 13.40 18.91 16.12
CA TYR A 20 12.45 18.09 15.41
C TYR A 20 12.03 16.98 16.37
N LEU A 21 10.90 17.20 17.04
CA LEU A 21 10.20 16.14 17.79
C LEU A 21 9.64 15.18 16.74
N ASP A 22 10.41 14.11 16.47
CA ASP A 22 9.92 12.92 15.77
C ASP A 22 8.87 12.26 16.68
N THR A 23 7.67 12.81 16.64
CA THR A 23 6.50 12.16 17.22
C THR A 23 6.17 10.98 16.34
N LYS A 24 6.88 9.87 16.54
CA LYS A 24 6.48 8.55 16.09
C LYS A 24 5.14 8.28 16.74
N LYS A 25 4.05 8.69 16.06
CA LYS A 25 2.68 8.45 16.49
C LYS A 25 2.51 6.94 16.54
N SER A 26 2.66 6.37 17.72
CA SER A 26 2.35 4.96 17.94
C SER A 26 0.87 4.79 17.63
N THR A 27 0.58 4.33 16.43
CA THR A 27 -0.79 4.02 16.03
C THR A 27 -1.18 2.77 16.79
N VAL A 28 -2.07 2.91 17.77
CA VAL A 28 -2.66 1.77 18.47
C VAL A 28 -3.47 0.99 17.44
N LEU A 29 -3.08 -0.26 17.20
CA LEU A 29 -3.81 -1.14 16.30
C LEU A 29 -5.16 -1.52 16.90
N LEU A 30 -6.17 -1.60 16.04
CA LEU A 30 -7.50 -2.06 16.39
C LEU A 30 -7.55 -3.59 16.42
N ASP A 31 -8.45 -4.14 17.21
CA ASP A 31 -8.71 -5.59 17.23
C ASP A 31 -9.84 -5.91 16.25
N ILE A 32 -9.49 -6.60 15.17
CA ILE A 32 -10.45 -6.98 14.11
C ILE A 32 -11.58 -7.90 14.63
N ASN A 33 -11.35 -8.63 15.72
CA ASN A 33 -12.36 -9.52 16.29
C ASN A 33 -13.51 -8.76 16.98
N LYS A 34 -13.33 -7.46 17.26
CA LYS A 34 -14.37 -6.58 17.76
C LYS A 34 -15.31 -6.08 16.66
N GLU A 35 -14.92 -6.23 15.39
CA GLU A 35 -15.78 -5.87 14.27
C GLU A 35 -16.89 -6.92 14.09
N THR A 36 -18.13 -6.49 14.20
CA THR A 36 -19.32 -7.35 14.17
C THR A 36 -19.94 -7.44 12.78
N ASP A 37 -19.76 -6.43 11.92
CA ASP A 37 -20.25 -6.48 10.54
C ASP A 37 -19.15 -6.95 9.60
N ASP A 38 -19.16 -8.21 9.24
CA ASP A 38 -18.22 -8.83 8.29
C ASP A 38 -18.23 -8.18 6.90
N ASN A 39 -19.27 -7.42 6.56
CA ASN A 39 -19.39 -6.71 5.28
C ASN A 39 -18.99 -5.25 5.34
N ALA A 40 -18.72 -4.69 6.51
CA ALA A 40 -18.17 -3.33 6.63
C ALA A 40 -16.81 -3.23 5.93
N PHE A 41 -16.51 -2.05 5.38
CA PHE A 41 -15.19 -1.75 4.83
C PHE A 41 -14.32 -1.13 5.92
N VAL A 42 -13.11 -1.66 6.06
CA VAL A 42 -12.11 -1.18 7.01
C VAL A 42 -10.75 -1.03 6.32
N ASN A 43 -9.92 -0.15 6.86
CA ASN A 43 -8.55 0.02 6.38
C ASN A 43 -7.63 -0.99 7.08
N LEU A 44 -6.97 -1.85 6.32
CA LEU A 44 -6.06 -2.88 6.84
C LEU A 44 -4.93 -2.30 7.70
N LYS A 45 -4.44 -1.09 7.37
CA LYS A 45 -3.38 -0.40 8.12
C LYS A 45 -3.74 -0.13 9.58
N ASN A 46 -5.04 -0.12 9.93
CA ASN A 46 -5.50 0.06 11.30
C ASN A 46 -5.41 -1.22 12.15
N TYR A 47 -5.22 -2.39 11.55
CA TYR A 47 -5.30 -3.70 12.21
C TYR A 47 -3.98 -4.46 12.25
N SER A 48 -3.00 -4.09 11.42
CA SER A 48 -1.67 -4.71 11.43
C SER A 48 -0.60 -3.83 10.80
N ASN A 49 0.61 -3.89 11.37
CA ASN A 49 1.83 -3.30 10.83
C ASN A 49 2.73 -4.35 10.13
N ASP A 50 2.26 -5.59 10.00
CA ASP A 50 3.06 -6.71 9.50
C ASP A 50 2.95 -6.93 7.99
N PHE A 51 2.21 -6.06 7.30
CA PHE A 51 2.12 -6.04 5.84
C PHE A 51 3.09 -5.04 5.24
N VAL A 52 3.51 -5.30 4.00
CA VAL A 52 4.19 -4.32 3.15
C VAL A 52 3.16 -3.78 2.15
N PHE A 53 3.11 -2.47 1.98
CA PHE A 53 2.18 -1.81 1.05
C PHE A 53 2.95 -1.20 -0.12
N ASP A 54 2.62 -1.60 -1.33
CA ASP A 54 3.14 -1.07 -2.59
C ASP A 54 1.97 -0.94 -3.58
N MET A 55 1.02 -0.07 -3.23
CA MET A 55 -0.25 0.09 -3.96
C MET A 55 0.01 0.61 -5.37
N LYS A 56 0.19 -0.30 -6.33
CA LYS A 56 0.66 -0.02 -7.69
C LYS A 56 -0.19 1.02 -8.42
N TYR A 57 -1.49 0.97 -8.26
CA TYR A 57 -2.39 1.92 -8.92
C TYR A 57 -2.46 3.30 -8.25
N ALA A 58 -1.81 3.48 -7.08
CA ALA A 58 -1.58 4.78 -6.46
C ALA A 58 -0.34 5.50 -7.03
N THR A 59 0.37 4.88 -7.95
CA THR A 59 1.52 5.41 -8.70
C THR A 59 1.32 5.15 -10.19
N ALA A 60 2.25 5.59 -11.04
CA ALA A 60 2.29 5.23 -12.46
C ALA A 60 3.05 3.91 -12.73
N ASP A 61 3.63 3.27 -11.69
CA ASP A 61 4.33 1.99 -11.80
C ASP A 61 3.32 0.82 -11.85
N ASN A 62 2.56 0.75 -12.93
CA ASN A 62 1.57 -0.29 -13.24
C ASN A 62 1.40 -0.40 -14.76
N PHE A 63 0.66 -1.42 -15.25
CA PHE A 63 0.48 -1.67 -16.68
C PHE A 63 -0.28 -0.58 -17.44
N LEU A 64 -1.00 0.32 -16.73
CA LEU A 64 -1.68 1.45 -17.35
C LEU A 64 -0.73 2.62 -17.59
N ASN A 65 0.46 2.64 -16.95
CA ASN A 65 1.41 3.77 -16.88
C ASN A 65 0.76 5.06 -16.35
N GLU A 66 -0.33 4.93 -15.57
CA GLU A 66 -1.09 6.04 -15.00
C GLU A 66 -1.43 5.78 -13.53
N LYS A 67 -1.36 6.85 -12.72
CA LYS A 67 -1.93 6.85 -11.37
C LYS A 67 -3.45 6.97 -11.47
N VAL A 68 -4.18 5.97 -10.96
CA VAL A 68 -5.65 5.96 -10.95
C VAL A 68 -6.26 6.02 -9.56
N TYR A 69 -5.53 5.60 -8.51
CA TYR A 69 -5.97 5.76 -7.12
C TYR A 69 -5.54 7.13 -6.55
N PRO A 70 -6.42 7.80 -5.80
CA PRO A 70 -6.07 9.09 -5.16
C PRO A 70 -5.05 8.92 -4.02
N CYS A 71 -5.05 7.75 -3.35
CA CYS A 71 -4.20 7.42 -2.20
C CYS A 71 -3.78 5.95 -2.23
N ASP A 72 -2.83 5.60 -1.37
CA ASP A 72 -2.24 4.25 -1.21
C ASP A 72 -2.89 3.43 -0.09
N GLU A 73 -4.16 3.71 0.23
CA GLU A 73 -4.88 3.04 1.30
C GLU A 73 -5.42 1.68 0.86
N CYS A 74 -5.41 0.71 1.79
CA CYS A 74 -5.91 -0.64 1.56
C CYS A 74 -7.21 -0.87 2.33
N PHE A 75 -8.35 -0.59 1.70
CA PHE A 75 -9.66 -0.92 2.24
C PHE A 75 -10.08 -2.32 1.81
N LEU A 76 -10.65 -3.07 2.72
CA LEU A 76 -11.21 -4.42 2.47
C LEU A 76 -12.43 -4.62 3.35
N ARG A 77 -13.24 -5.65 3.04
CA ARG A 77 -14.29 -6.08 3.96
C ARG A 77 -13.68 -6.72 5.20
N VAL A 78 -14.34 -6.57 6.35
CA VAL A 78 -13.90 -7.14 7.63
C VAL A 78 -13.57 -8.63 7.51
N LYS A 79 -14.45 -9.43 6.88
CA LYS A 79 -14.20 -10.87 6.66
C LYS A 79 -12.93 -11.14 5.84
N THR A 80 -12.65 -10.28 4.85
CA THR A 80 -11.43 -10.40 4.02
C THR A 80 -10.19 -10.05 4.84
N VAL A 81 -10.27 -9.01 5.70
CA VAL A 81 -9.18 -8.64 6.61
C VAL A 81 -8.89 -9.76 7.60
N LYS A 82 -9.94 -10.38 8.21
CA LYS A 82 -9.78 -11.53 9.14
C LYS A 82 -8.99 -12.66 8.46
N SER A 83 -9.40 -13.08 7.27
CA SER A 83 -8.70 -14.15 6.53
C SER A 83 -7.28 -13.76 6.11
N LEU A 84 -7.08 -12.50 5.74
CA LEU A 84 -5.76 -12.00 5.31
C LEU A 84 -4.77 -11.92 6.49
N LEU A 85 -5.23 -11.52 7.67
CA LEU A 85 -4.42 -11.52 8.89
C LEU A 85 -4.00 -12.94 9.27
N GLU A 86 -4.90 -13.91 9.17
CA GLU A 86 -4.61 -15.32 9.41
C GLU A 86 -3.57 -15.86 8.41
N ALA A 87 -3.76 -15.58 7.12
CA ALA A 87 -2.80 -15.94 6.09
C ALA A 87 -1.42 -15.32 6.33
N ASN A 88 -1.38 -14.01 6.65
CA ASN A 88 -0.11 -13.33 6.90
C ASN A 88 0.62 -13.92 8.12
N LYS A 89 -0.11 -14.29 9.19
CA LYS A 89 0.47 -14.98 10.34
C LYS A 89 1.17 -16.27 9.92
N ALA A 90 0.53 -17.09 9.08
CA ALA A 90 1.14 -18.34 8.59
C ALA A 90 2.39 -18.11 7.74
N PHE A 91 2.50 -16.97 7.04
CA PHE A 91 3.71 -16.59 6.32
C PHE A 91 4.79 -16.04 7.25
N LEU A 92 4.42 -15.23 8.26
CA LEU A 92 5.34 -14.71 9.27
C LEU A 92 6.05 -15.84 10.02
N ASP A 93 5.34 -16.92 10.35
CA ASP A 93 5.90 -18.12 10.99
C ASP A 93 6.98 -18.80 10.13
N LYS A 94 7.00 -18.51 8.82
CA LYS A 94 7.99 -19.00 7.85
C LYS A 94 9.03 -17.93 7.45
N GLY A 95 9.02 -16.77 8.11
CA GLY A 95 9.96 -15.68 7.86
C GLY A 95 9.60 -14.78 6.65
N TYR A 96 8.35 -14.84 6.16
CA TYR A 96 7.87 -14.03 5.04
C TYR A 96 6.80 -13.05 5.49
N LYS A 97 6.59 -11.97 4.74
CA LYS A 97 5.48 -11.03 4.88
C LYS A 97 4.71 -10.92 3.57
N ILE A 98 3.41 -10.71 3.67
CA ILE A 98 2.59 -10.36 2.49
C ILE A 98 2.88 -8.90 2.12
N LYS A 99 3.18 -8.67 0.83
CA LYS A 99 3.25 -7.36 0.20
C LYS A 99 2.03 -7.19 -0.71
N LEU A 100 1.29 -6.09 -0.53
CA LEU A 100 0.02 -5.79 -1.19
C LEU A 100 0.25 -4.82 -2.35
N TYR A 101 -0.31 -5.15 -3.51
CA TYR A 101 -0.27 -4.36 -4.73
C TYR A 101 -1.61 -3.70 -5.05
N ASP A 102 -2.73 -4.38 -4.75
CA ASP A 102 -4.09 -3.85 -4.90
C ASP A 102 -5.03 -4.43 -3.84
N CYS A 103 -6.02 -3.63 -3.45
CA CYS A 103 -7.04 -3.98 -2.46
C CYS A 103 -8.45 -3.71 -3.03
N TYR A 104 -9.33 -3.02 -2.29
CA TYR A 104 -10.63 -2.59 -2.81
C TYR A 104 -10.44 -1.60 -3.95
N ARG A 105 -11.11 -1.87 -5.06
CA ARG A 105 -11.13 -1.02 -6.24
C ARG A 105 -12.53 -0.42 -6.43
N PRO A 106 -12.72 0.88 -6.18
CA PRO A 106 -14.01 1.53 -6.47
C PRO A 106 -14.43 1.33 -7.92
N ILE A 107 -15.74 1.18 -8.17
CA ILE A 107 -16.26 0.99 -9.53
C ILE A 107 -15.94 2.17 -10.48
N ALA A 108 -15.78 3.38 -9.92
CA ALA A 108 -15.35 4.55 -10.68
C ALA A 108 -13.92 4.36 -11.22
N ILE A 109 -13.02 3.82 -10.40
CA ILE A 109 -11.65 3.48 -10.80
C ILE A 109 -11.64 2.36 -11.85
N GLN A 110 -12.47 1.31 -11.65
CA GLN A 110 -12.62 0.24 -12.65
C GLN A 110 -13.06 0.79 -14.00
N LYS A 111 -13.96 1.78 -14.03
CA LYS A 111 -14.38 2.47 -15.27
C LYS A 111 -13.25 3.30 -15.87
N GLN A 112 -12.42 3.95 -15.05
CA GLN A 112 -11.26 4.70 -15.52
C GLN A 112 -10.23 3.76 -16.16
N MET A 113 -9.86 2.67 -15.48
CA MET A 113 -8.97 1.64 -16.03
C MET A 113 -9.48 1.06 -17.34
N TRP A 114 -10.80 0.81 -17.43
CA TRP A 114 -11.42 0.32 -18.68
C TRP A 114 -11.35 1.33 -19.82
N LYS A 115 -11.38 2.63 -19.55
CA LYS A 115 -11.20 3.66 -20.60
C LYS A 115 -9.79 3.65 -21.18
N ILE A 116 -8.79 3.37 -20.33
CA ILE A 116 -7.38 3.30 -20.73
C ILE A 116 -7.12 2.00 -21.50
N VAL A 117 -7.59 0.85 -20.95
CA VAL A 117 -7.39 -0.48 -21.54
C VAL A 117 -8.75 -1.19 -21.62
N PRO A 118 -9.54 -1.01 -22.71
CA PRO A 118 -10.87 -1.62 -22.85
C PRO A 118 -10.79 -3.08 -23.32
N ASN A 119 -10.02 -3.89 -22.60
CA ASN A 119 -9.79 -5.30 -22.91
C ASN A 119 -10.09 -6.18 -21.71
N PRO A 120 -11.13 -7.08 -21.79
CA PRO A 120 -11.55 -7.90 -20.68
C PRO A 120 -10.51 -8.94 -20.23
N THR A 121 -9.46 -9.17 -21.01
CA THR A 121 -8.33 -10.02 -20.62
C THR A 121 -7.47 -9.34 -19.54
N TYR A 122 -7.40 -8.01 -19.53
CA TYR A 122 -6.54 -7.25 -18.63
C TYR A 122 -7.34 -6.48 -17.57
N VAL A 123 -8.47 -5.90 -17.97
CA VAL A 123 -9.32 -5.11 -17.08
C VAL A 123 -10.73 -5.72 -17.08
N ALA A 124 -11.25 -6.10 -15.93
CA ALA A 124 -12.62 -6.62 -15.86
C ALA A 124 -13.63 -5.58 -16.35
N ASN A 125 -14.60 -6.03 -17.16
CA ASN A 125 -15.64 -5.14 -17.68
C ASN A 125 -16.43 -4.49 -16.52
N PRO A 126 -16.46 -3.16 -16.40
CA PRO A 126 -17.08 -2.47 -15.28
C PRO A 126 -18.60 -2.70 -15.16
N ARG A 127 -19.27 -3.18 -16.22
CA ARG A 127 -20.69 -3.58 -16.16
C ARG A 127 -20.88 -4.86 -15.35
N LYS A 128 -19.88 -5.78 -15.35
CA LYS A 128 -19.89 -7.02 -14.57
C LYS A 128 -19.23 -6.82 -13.20
N GLY A 129 -18.31 -5.88 -13.10
CA GLY A 129 -17.48 -5.65 -11.93
C GLY A 129 -16.41 -6.73 -11.74
N SER A 130 -15.68 -6.63 -10.64
CA SER A 130 -14.66 -7.58 -10.20
C SER A 130 -14.81 -7.88 -8.70
N ILE A 131 -14.08 -8.87 -8.19
CA ILE A 131 -14.05 -9.18 -6.76
C ILE A 131 -13.40 -8.03 -5.98
N HIS A 132 -12.43 -7.31 -6.57
CA HIS A 132 -11.85 -6.10 -5.99
C HIS A 132 -12.91 -5.02 -5.74
N ASN A 133 -13.90 -4.85 -6.64
CA ASN A 133 -15.00 -3.89 -6.42
C ASN A 133 -15.89 -4.25 -5.23
N LYS A 134 -15.81 -5.49 -4.75
CA LYS A 134 -16.55 -5.98 -3.59
C LYS A 134 -15.74 -5.97 -2.29
N GLY A 135 -14.45 -5.58 -2.34
CA GLY A 135 -13.53 -5.64 -1.20
C GLY A 135 -13.20 -7.06 -0.74
N GLY A 136 -13.30 -8.04 -1.67
CA GLY A 136 -13.10 -9.45 -1.40
C GLY A 136 -11.86 -10.04 -2.07
N ALA A 137 -11.00 -9.22 -2.69
CA ALA A 137 -9.76 -9.67 -3.33
C ALA A 137 -8.61 -8.70 -3.03
N VAL A 138 -7.40 -9.23 -3.08
CA VAL A 138 -6.13 -8.51 -3.00
C VAL A 138 -5.18 -9.08 -4.06
N ASP A 139 -4.32 -8.23 -4.63
CA ASP A 139 -3.17 -8.65 -5.40
C ASP A 139 -1.94 -8.57 -4.50
N ILE A 140 -1.19 -9.67 -4.42
CA ILE A 140 -0.11 -9.83 -3.45
C ILE A 140 1.16 -10.44 -4.07
N THR A 141 2.28 -10.22 -3.38
CA THR A 141 3.47 -11.07 -3.42
C THR A 141 3.93 -11.35 -1.98
N LEU A 142 5.00 -12.13 -1.85
CA LEU A 142 5.68 -12.33 -0.58
C LEU A 142 7.03 -11.62 -0.61
N VAL A 143 7.45 -11.11 0.55
CA VAL A 143 8.80 -10.60 0.76
C VAL A 143 9.47 -11.37 1.90
N ASP A 144 10.79 -11.48 1.84
CA ASP A 144 11.62 -12.05 2.92
C ASP A 144 11.82 -11.03 4.05
N SER A 145 12.62 -11.40 5.06
CA SER A 145 12.95 -10.56 6.21
C SER A 145 13.73 -9.28 5.84
N LEU A 146 14.35 -9.23 4.66
CA LEU A 146 15.05 -8.06 4.12
C LEU A 146 14.15 -7.19 3.25
N GLY A 147 12.89 -7.59 3.05
CA GLY A 147 11.93 -6.90 2.19
C GLY A 147 12.09 -7.20 0.69
N VAL A 148 12.91 -8.21 0.34
CA VAL A 148 13.11 -8.63 -1.06
C VAL A 148 11.96 -9.52 -1.49
N GLU A 149 11.37 -9.22 -2.66
CA GLU A 149 10.28 -10.00 -3.22
C GLU A 149 10.73 -11.40 -3.64
N LEU A 150 9.90 -12.38 -3.30
CA LEU A 150 10.08 -13.76 -3.78
C LEU A 150 9.75 -13.85 -5.27
N ASN A 151 10.46 -14.74 -5.95
CA ASN A 151 10.19 -15.02 -7.34
C ASN A 151 8.88 -15.80 -7.50
N MET A 152 7.82 -15.11 -7.88
CA MET A 152 6.49 -15.69 -8.15
C MET A 152 6.33 -16.16 -9.62
N GLY A 153 7.42 -16.25 -10.36
CA GLY A 153 7.45 -16.67 -11.77
C GLY A 153 7.29 -15.53 -12.77
N THR A 154 6.50 -14.51 -12.46
CA THR A 154 6.32 -13.29 -13.26
C THR A 154 6.27 -12.06 -12.37
N LYS A 155 6.54 -10.89 -12.95
CA LYS A 155 6.27 -9.61 -12.29
C LYS A 155 4.77 -9.37 -12.15
N PHE A 156 4.39 -8.48 -11.26
CA PHE A 156 3.01 -7.99 -11.16
C PHE A 156 2.55 -7.43 -12.52
N ASP A 157 1.30 -7.68 -12.89
CA ASP A 157 0.70 -7.24 -14.16
C ASP A 157 1.44 -7.72 -15.43
N PHE A 158 2.16 -8.85 -15.35
CA PHE A 158 2.81 -9.45 -16.51
C PHE A 158 1.85 -10.36 -17.27
N PHE A 159 1.33 -9.90 -18.40
CA PHE A 159 0.25 -10.53 -19.17
C PHE A 159 0.72 -11.44 -20.33
N TRP A 160 1.85 -12.09 -20.22
CA TRP A 160 2.30 -13.05 -21.25
C TRP A 160 1.68 -14.44 -21.04
N ARG A 161 1.73 -15.29 -22.09
CA ARG A 161 1.22 -16.68 -22.06
C ARG A 161 1.72 -17.53 -20.88
N ARG A 162 2.89 -17.23 -20.30
CA ARG A 162 3.42 -17.92 -19.11
C ARG A 162 2.58 -17.75 -17.84
N SER A 163 1.93 -16.62 -17.69
CA SER A 163 1.10 -16.38 -16.50
C SER A 163 -0.20 -17.20 -16.49
N LYS A 164 -0.58 -17.81 -17.63
CA LYS A 164 -1.79 -18.62 -17.78
C LYS A 164 -1.56 -20.14 -17.72
N SER A 165 -0.31 -20.61 -17.72
CA SER A 165 0.00 -22.03 -17.97
C SER A 165 0.53 -22.80 -16.76
N GLN A 166 0.58 -22.22 -15.57
CA GLN A 166 1.18 -22.87 -14.39
C GLN A 166 0.26 -22.91 -13.17
N LEU A 167 -1.05 -23.04 -13.40
CA LEU A 167 -1.93 -23.58 -12.37
C LEU A 167 -2.12 -25.07 -12.64
N PRO A 168 -1.81 -25.93 -11.65
CA PRO A 168 -2.09 -27.36 -11.76
C PRO A 168 -3.57 -27.65 -11.92
#